data_d2cb3dded546e084dfb86cff94b2a0e3
#
_entry.id   d2cb3dded546e084dfb86cff94b2a0e3
#
_cell.length_a   1.000
_cell.length_b   1.000
_cell.length_c   1.000
_cell.angle_alpha   90.00
_cell.angle_beta   90.00
_cell.angle_gamma   90.00
#
_symmetry.space_group_name_H-M   'P 1'
#
loop_
_entity.id
_entity.type
_entity.pdbx_description
1 polymer ?
#
loop_
_entity_poly.entity_id
_entity_poly.type
_entity_poly.pdbx_seq_one_letter_code
_entity_poly.pdbx_strand_id
1 'polypeptide(L)'
;MTTDYVKAGRLLARRDPVLRDLIREHGPCGLADAQHSEPFRALVSAIISQQLSTRAAATIKARVETLVGAPVTPARVAAVSDDALRGAGLSRQKIAYLRDLSRRVEAGDLALNQLDVMSDEEVIAALTSVKGIGRWTAEMFLMFRLHRPDVLPVGDLGIVKAVQRAYGMRKLPTPERLTKLGEQWRPYRSVACWYLWASLDNK
;
A
#
# COMPACT_ATOMS: atom_id res chain seq x y z
N MET A 1 -13.42 6.60 10.99
CA MET A 1 -12.93 6.30 12.36
C MET A 1 -11.46 5.96 12.27
N THR A 2 -10.61 6.64 13.01
CA THR A 2 -9.17 6.33 13.07
C THR A 2 -8.94 5.03 13.85
N THR A 3 -8.11 4.15 13.33
CA THR A 3 -7.77 2.87 13.98
C THR A 3 -7.00 3.13 15.27
N ASP A 4 -7.49 2.58 16.39
CA ASP A 4 -6.74 2.60 17.66
C ASP A 4 -5.68 1.47 17.60
N TYR A 5 -4.47 1.84 17.16
CA TYR A 5 -3.35 0.91 16.99
C TYR A 5 -2.86 0.30 18.31
N VAL A 6 -3.01 1.01 19.44
CA VAL A 6 -2.65 0.47 20.77
C VAL A 6 -3.60 -0.65 21.16
N LYS A 7 -4.90 -0.42 20.99
CA LYS A 7 -5.94 -1.44 21.23
C LYS A 7 -5.76 -2.63 20.30
N ALA A 8 -5.46 -2.38 19.02
CA ALA A 8 -5.19 -3.42 18.03
C ALA A 8 -4.01 -4.31 18.46
N GLY A 9 -2.88 -3.71 18.82
CA GLY A 9 -1.69 -4.42 19.30
C GLY A 9 -1.99 -5.28 20.55
N ARG A 10 -2.71 -4.73 21.53
CA ARG A 10 -3.10 -5.49 22.73
C ARG A 10 -3.99 -6.70 22.43
N LEU A 11 -4.90 -6.56 21.46
CA LEU A 11 -5.78 -7.67 21.07
C LEU A 11 -4.99 -8.75 20.34
N LEU A 12 -4.15 -8.37 19.38
CA LEU A 12 -3.30 -9.29 18.63
C LEU A 12 -2.34 -10.06 19.56
N ALA A 13 -1.69 -9.37 20.50
CA ALA A 13 -0.78 -9.99 21.47
C ALA A 13 -1.46 -11.01 22.39
N ARG A 14 -2.77 -10.85 22.66
CA ARG A 14 -3.53 -11.83 23.45
C ARG A 14 -3.95 -13.06 22.64
N ARG A 15 -4.19 -12.90 21.34
CA ARG A 15 -4.70 -13.97 20.48
C ARG A 15 -3.59 -14.80 19.83
N ASP A 16 -2.41 -14.21 19.64
CA ASP A 16 -1.34 -14.80 18.87
C ASP A 16 0.00 -14.60 19.57
N PRO A 17 0.63 -15.66 20.11
CA PRO A 17 1.91 -15.55 20.81
C PRO A 17 3.04 -15.08 19.89
N VAL A 18 3.02 -15.40 18.60
CA VAL A 18 4.03 -14.93 17.63
C VAL A 18 3.91 -13.42 17.48
N LEU A 19 2.70 -12.90 17.24
CA LEU A 19 2.49 -11.45 17.14
C LEU A 19 2.78 -10.73 18.46
N ARG A 20 2.51 -11.34 19.61
CA ARG A 20 2.90 -10.77 20.92
C ARG A 20 4.39 -10.51 20.99
N ASP A 21 5.21 -11.46 20.56
CA ASP A 21 6.66 -11.33 20.62
C ASP A 21 7.15 -10.27 19.63
N LEU A 22 6.59 -10.21 18.39
CA LEU A 22 6.89 -9.18 17.42
C LEU A 22 6.48 -7.78 17.92
N ILE A 23 5.29 -7.64 18.53
CA ILE A 23 4.83 -6.36 19.10
C ILE A 23 5.76 -5.87 20.19
N ARG A 24 6.24 -6.77 21.04
CA ARG A 24 7.22 -6.44 22.10
C ARG A 24 8.55 -5.99 21.51
N GLU A 25 9.01 -6.64 20.44
CA GLU A 25 10.29 -6.35 19.78
C GLU A 25 10.27 -5.01 19.03
N HIS A 26 9.21 -4.73 18.27
CA HIS A 26 9.14 -3.59 17.37
C HIS A 26 8.43 -2.35 17.95
N GLY A 27 7.77 -2.47 19.10
CA GLY A 27 7.09 -1.35 19.76
C GLY A 27 5.82 -0.89 19.02
N PRO A 28 5.54 0.43 18.96
CA PRO A 28 4.34 0.97 18.34
C PRO A 28 4.23 0.65 16.83
N CYS A 29 3.00 0.42 16.36
CA CYS A 29 2.74 0.14 14.95
C CYS A 29 2.95 1.40 14.09
N GLY A 30 3.88 1.38 13.15
CA GLY A 30 4.19 2.51 12.28
C GLY A 30 3.12 2.84 11.22
N LEU A 31 2.04 2.07 11.12
CA LEU A 31 0.87 2.49 10.34
C LEU A 31 0.22 3.76 10.92
N ALA A 32 0.43 4.04 12.23
CA ALA A 32 -0.03 5.26 12.86
C ALA A 32 0.64 6.52 12.29
N ASP A 33 1.90 6.38 11.85
CA ASP A 33 2.74 7.49 11.36
C ASP A 33 2.61 7.70 9.85
N ALA A 34 1.83 6.86 9.15
CA ALA A 34 1.64 6.98 7.73
C ALA A 34 0.95 8.32 7.38
N GLN A 35 1.66 9.16 6.62
CA GLN A 35 1.16 10.50 6.27
C GLN A 35 -0.09 10.41 5.41
N HIS A 36 -1.10 11.20 5.75
CA HIS A 36 -2.29 11.41 4.92
C HIS A 36 -1.92 12.24 3.67
N SER A 37 -1.46 11.57 2.62
CA SER A 37 -1.27 12.22 1.33
C SER A 37 -2.58 12.27 0.56
N GLU A 38 -2.73 13.27 -0.32
CA GLU A 38 -3.86 13.30 -1.26
C GLU A 38 -3.96 11.99 -2.05
N PRO A 39 -5.19 11.42 -2.26
CA PRO A 39 -5.36 10.11 -2.89
C PRO A 39 -4.67 9.99 -4.26
N PHE A 40 -4.81 11.00 -5.11
CA PHE A 40 -4.18 11.02 -6.42
C PHE A 40 -2.65 10.98 -6.32
N ARG A 41 -2.05 11.80 -5.46
CA ARG A 41 -0.61 11.81 -5.21
C ARG A 41 -0.10 10.47 -4.68
N ALA A 42 -0.87 9.81 -3.80
CA ALA A 42 -0.54 8.48 -3.30
C ALA A 42 -0.46 7.45 -4.43
N LEU A 43 -1.44 7.45 -5.36
CA LEU A 43 -1.46 6.53 -6.51
C LEU A 43 -0.33 6.84 -7.50
N VAL A 44 -0.05 8.12 -7.80
CA VAL A 44 1.12 8.53 -8.59
C VAL A 44 2.40 8.00 -7.97
N SER A 45 2.57 8.18 -6.66
CA SER A 45 3.72 7.69 -5.91
C SER A 45 3.84 6.16 -5.96
N ALA A 46 2.73 5.43 -5.86
CA ALA A 46 2.70 3.98 -5.97
C ALA A 46 3.15 3.50 -7.35
N ILE A 47 2.61 4.09 -8.44
CA ILE A 47 3.01 3.77 -9.82
C ILE A 47 4.50 4.02 -10.04
N ILE A 48 5.02 5.16 -9.58
CA ILE A 48 6.44 5.49 -9.72
C ILE A 48 7.32 4.46 -9.03
N SER A 49 6.91 3.98 -7.85
CA SER A 49 7.71 3.08 -7.00
C SER A 49 7.79 1.64 -7.50
N GLN A 50 6.88 1.21 -8.39
CA GLN A 50 6.85 -0.17 -8.87
C GLN A 50 8.20 -0.62 -9.43
N GLN A 51 8.68 -1.80 -8.99
CA GLN A 51 9.92 -2.44 -9.47
C GLN A 51 11.20 -1.56 -9.30
N LEU A 52 11.20 -0.67 -8.32
CA LEU A 52 12.35 0.18 -7.99
C LEU A 52 12.79 -0.04 -6.53
N SER A 53 14.08 0.19 -6.27
CA SER A 53 14.53 0.35 -4.89
C SER A 53 13.97 1.62 -4.28
N THR A 54 13.85 1.67 -2.96
CA THR A 54 13.35 2.84 -2.21
C THR A 54 14.10 4.13 -2.60
N ARG A 55 15.43 4.06 -2.73
CA ARG A 55 16.27 5.20 -3.12
C ARG A 55 15.99 5.70 -4.53
N ALA A 56 15.89 4.78 -5.50
CA ALA A 56 15.57 5.15 -6.89
C ALA A 56 14.16 5.74 -6.99
N ALA A 57 13.18 5.13 -6.32
CA ALA A 57 11.81 5.63 -6.27
C ALA A 57 11.74 7.04 -5.67
N ALA A 58 12.44 7.31 -4.56
CA ALA A 58 12.46 8.62 -3.92
C ALA A 58 13.04 9.70 -4.88
N THR A 59 14.13 9.40 -5.57
CA THR A 59 14.74 10.32 -6.52
C THR A 59 13.80 10.65 -7.69
N ILE A 60 13.16 9.65 -8.29
CA ILE A 60 12.24 9.86 -9.42
C ILE A 60 10.98 10.61 -8.96
N LYS A 61 10.42 10.28 -7.79
CA LYS A 61 9.28 11.00 -7.20
C LYS A 61 9.58 12.49 -7.05
N ALA A 62 10.72 12.84 -6.45
CA ALA A 62 11.12 14.23 -6.27
C ALA A 62 11.23 14.99 -7.62
N ARG A 63 11.83 14.37 -8.65
CA ARG A 63 11.93 14.96 -9.99
C ARG A 63 10.55 15.16 -10.64
N VAL A 64 9.67 14.16 -10.55
CA VAL A 64 8.31 14.25 -11.08
C VAL A 64 7.50 15.31 -10.34
N GLU A 65 7.57 15.38 -9.01
CA GLU A 65 6.90 16.41 -8.21
C GLU A 65 7.41 17.83 -8.56
N THR A 66 8.71 17.99 -8.81
CA THR A 66 9.26 19.27 -9.27
C THR A 66 8.72 19.68 -10.65
N LEU A 67 8.60 18.72 -11.59
CA LEU A 67 8.05 18.99 -12.92
C LEU A 67 6.55 19.31 -12.91
N VAL A 68 5.79 18.56 -12.13
CA VAL A 68 4.30 18.69 -12.03
C VAL A 68 3.93 19.93 -11.21
N GLY A 69 4.75 20.27 -10.22
CA GLY A 69 4.45 21.31 -9.22
C GLY A 69 3.42 20.86 -8.18
N ALA A 70 3.29 21.67 -7.13
CA ALA A 70 2.33 21.40 -6.05
C ALA A 70 1.05 22.23 -6.23
N PRO A 71 -0.12 21.67 -5.89
CA PRO A 71 -0.37 20.26 -5.57
C PRO A 71 -0.28 19.35 -6.82
N VAL A 72 0.07 18.06 -6.61
CA VAL A 72 0.07 17.07 -7.68
C VAL A 72 -1.38 16.71 -8.03
N THR A 73 -1.85 17.18 -9.18
CA THR A 73 -3.23 16.98 -9.66
C THR A 73 -3.24 16.28 -11.02
N PRO A 74 -4.37 15.63 -11.42
CA PRO A 74 -4.52 15.01 -12.73
C PRO A 74 -4.18 15.98 -13.88
N ALA A 75 -4.76 17.19 -13.87
CA ALA A 75 -4.54 18.20 -14.89
C ALA A 75 -3.06 18.60 -15.02
N ARG A 76 -2.36 18.79 -13.90
CA ARG A 76 -0.93 19.12 -13.90
C ARG A 76 -0.07 17.97 -14.44
N VAL A 77 -0.36 16.73 -14.06
CA VAL A 77 0.31 15.56 -14.62
C VAL A 77 0.06 15.47 -16.13
N ALA A 78 -1.17 15.72 -16.57
CA ALA A 78 -1.52 15.72 -17.99
C ALA A 78 -0.78 16.81 -18.80
N ALA A 79 -0.50 17.96 -18.21
CA ALA A 79 0.18 19.09 -18.86
C ALA A 79 1.69 18.88 -19.07
N VAL A 80 2.35 17.98 -18.34
CA VAL A 80 3.79 17.69 -18.51
C VAL A 80 3.97 16.78 -19.73
N SER A 81 4.91 17.08 -20.62
CA SER A 81 5.19 16.25 -21.80
C SER A 81 5.75 14.87 -21.42
N ASP A 82 5.54 13.88 -22.28
CA ASP A 82 6.09 12.53 -22.08
C ASP A 82 7.61 12.54 -22.06
N ASP A 83 8.25 13.39 -22.86
CA ASP A 83 9.71 13.51 -22.87
C ASP A 83 10.24 14.08 -21.55
N ALA A 84 9.58 15.07 -20.97
CA ALA A 84 9.94 15.59 -19.65
C ALA A 84 9.77 14.53 -18.54
N LEU A 85 8.67 13.76 -18.55
CA LEU A 85 8.46 12.65 -17.63
C LEU A 85 9.51 11.54 -17.81
N ARG A 86 9.94 11.28 -19.05
CA ARG A 86 11.04 10.35 -19.32
C ARG A 86 12.37 10.87 -18.79
N GLY A 87 12.65 12.16 -18.99
CA GLY A 87 13.83 12.83 -18.44
C GLY A 87 13.89 12.77 -16.90
N ALA A 88 12.73 12.75 -16.24
CA ALA A 88 12.64 12.54 -14.80
C ALA A 88 12.94 11.10 -14.36
N GLY A 89 12.99 10.14 -15.29
CA GLY A 89 13.32 8.73 -15.04
C GLY A 89 12.14 7.76 -15.12
N LEU A 90 11.00 8.19 -15.67
CA LEU A 90 9.86 7.28 -15.84
C LEU A 90 10.01 6.43 -17.11
N SER A 91 9.64 5.14 -17.00
CA SER A 91 9.49 4.29 -18.18
C SER A 91 8.26 4.68 -19.00
N ARG A 92 8.26 4.35 -20.30
CA ARG A 92 7.08 4.56 -21.17
C ARG A 92 5.81 3.94 -20.56
N GLN A 93 5.95 2.77 -19.97
CA GLN A 93 4.85 2.05 -19.34
C GLN A 93 4.26 2.83 -18.14
N LYS A 94 5.12 3.35 -17.24
CA LYS A 94 4.66 4.16 -16.09
C LYS A 94 4.02 5.47 -16.54
N ILE A 95 4.52 6.11 -17.59
CA ILE A 95 3.90 7.29 -18.19
C ILE A 95 2.50 6.95 -18.67
N ALA A 96 2.31 5.84 -19.40
CA ALA A 96 0.99 5.39 -19.84
C ALA A 96 0.04 5.12 -18.66
N TYR A 97 0.55 4.60 -17.54
CA TYR A 97 -0.25 4.39 -16.33
C TYR A 97 -0.67 5.71 -15.67
N LEU A 98 0.23 6.67 -15.58
CA LEU A 98 -0.09 8.01 -15.07
C LEU A 98 -1.10 8.74 -15.95
N ARG A 99 -1.01 8.60 -17.27
CA ARG A 99 -2.00 9.15 -18.23
C ARG A 99 -3.37 8.52 -18.05
N ASP A 100 -3.45 7.19 -17.91
CA ASP A 100 -4.73 6.50 -17.69
C ASP A 100 -5.35 6.89 -16.34
N LEU A 101 -4.55 6.96 -15.28
CA LEU A 101 -5.00 7.41 -13.95
C LEU A 101 -5.56 8.85 -14.05
N SER A 102 -4.79 9.79 -14.62
CA SER A 102 -5.20 11.20 -14.74
C SER A 102 -6.50 11.34 -15.53
N ARG A 103 -6.59 10.68 -16.70
CA ARG A 103 -7.77 10.72 -17.55
C ARG A 103 -9.02 10.20 -16.82
N ARG A 104 -8.91 9.08 -16.11
CA ARG A 104 -10.06 8.49 -15.39
C ARG A 104 -10.55 9.38 -14.24
N VAL A 105 -9.64 10.02 -13.52
CA VAL A 105 -10.03 10.94 -12.45
C VAL A 105 -10.69 12.20 -13.03
N GLU A 106 -10.17 12.77 -14.14
CA GLU A 106 -10.76 13.94 -14.80
C GLU A 106 -12.11 13.64 -15.44
N ALA A 107 -12.27 12.44 -16.02
CA ALA A 107 -13.55 12.01 -16.61
C ALA A 107 -14.61 11.64 -15.55
N GLY A 108 -14.23 11.55 -14.26
CA GLY A 108 -15.14 11.07 -13.22
C GLY A 108 -15.31 9.54 -13.18
N ASP A 109 -14.59 8.79 -14.01
CA ASP A 109 -14.60 7.32 -14.03
C ASP A 109 -14.00 6.73 -12.73
N LEU A 110 -13.17 7.50 -12.04
CA LEU A 110 -12.55 7.16 -10.76
C LEU A 110 -12.75 8.31 -9.76
N ALA A 111 -13.77 8.18 -8.92
CA ALA A 111 -14.13 9.17 -7.90
C ALA A 111 -13.27 8.98 -6.63
N LEU A 112 -12.05 9.54 -6.61
CA LEU A 112 -11.11 9.39 -5.51
C LEU A 112 -11.61 9.91 -4.16
N ASN A 113 -12.51 10.88 -4.17
CA ASN A 113 -13.14 11.47 -2.97
C ASN A 113 -14.22 10.57 -2.34
N GLN A 114 -14.61 9.48 -3.02
CA GLN A 114 -15.60 8.52 -2.50
C GLN A 114 -14.94 7.26 -1.90
N LEU A 115 -13.64 7.04 -2.11
CA LEU A 115 -12.96 5.82 -1.67
C LEU A 115 -13.04 5.58 -0.16
N ASP A 116 -13.11 6.65 0.64
CA ASP A 116 -13.19 6.54 2.10
C ASP A 116 -14.49 5.87 2.60
N VAL A 117 -15.59 5.98 1.83
CA VAL A 117 -16.92 5.44 2.18
C VAL A 117 -17.24 4.12 1.49
N MET A 118 -16.45 3.70 0.51
CA MET A 118 -16.57 2.41 -0.18
C MET A 118 -16.08 1.25 0.70
N SER A 119 -16.59 0.05 0.46
CA SER A 119 -16.02 -1.19 1.00
C SER A 119 -14.64 -1.48 0.40
N ASP A 120 -13.85 -2.32 1.06
CA ASP A 120 -12.49 -2.66 0.59
C ASP A 120 -12.50 -3.28 -0.81
N GLU A 121 -13.45 -4.16 -1.12
CA GLU A 121 -13.55 -4.78 -2.45
C GLU A 121 -14.02 -3.79 -3.53
N GLU A 122 -14.89 -2.83 -3.20
CA GLU A 122 -15.25 -1.74 -4.13
C GLU A 122 -14.05 -0.85 -4.43
N VAL A 123 -13.24 -0.51 -3.41
CA VAL A 123 -11.99 0.24 -3.62
C VAL A 123 -11.01 -0.54 -4.50
N ILE A 124 -10.84 -1.85 -4.24
CA ILE A 124 -9.97 -2.71 -5.05
C ILE A 124 -10.46 -2.74 -6.51
N ALA A 125 -11.76 -2.94 -6.74
CA ALA A 125 -12.34 -2.95 -8.07
C ALA A 125 -12.14 -1.62 -8.80
N ALA A 126 -12.39 -0.49 -8.12
CA ALA A 126 -12.20 0.84 -8.67
C ALA A 126 -10.73 1.10 -9.05
N LEU A 127 -9.79 0.83 -8.15
CA LEU A 127 -8.37 1.08 -8.37
C LEU A 127 -7.76 0.14 -9.43
N THR A 128 -8.16 -1.14 -9.46
CA THR A 128 -7.64 -2.10 -10.45
C THR A 128 -8.18 -1.86 -11.86
N SER A 129 -9.18 -1.00 -12.05
CA SER A 129 -9.60 -0.54 -13.37
C SER A 129 -8.54 0.33 -14.05
N VAL A 130 -7.62 0.94 -13.28
CA VAL A 130 -6.52 1.77 -13.78
C VAL A 130 -5.39 0.90 -14.29
N LYS A 131 -4.87 1.19 -15.48
CA LYS A 131 -3.72 0.47 -16.05
C LYS A 131 -2.53 0.51 -15.10
N GLY A 132 -1.96 -0.66 -14.82
CA GLY A 132 -0.78 -0.81 -13.96
C GLY A 132 -1.05 -0.79 -12.46
N ILE A 133 -2.30 -0.66 -12.02
CA ILE A 133 -2.68 -0.85 -10.63
C ILE A 133 -3.28 -2.26 -10.48
N GLY A 134 -2.53 -3.16 -9.85
CA GLY A 134 -3.01 -4.49 -9.48
C GLY A 134 -3.61 -4.54 -8.07
N ARG A 135 -4.20 -5.69 -7.71
CA ARG A 135 -4.81 -5.94 -6.39
C ARG A 135 -3.84 -5.59 -5.25
N TRP A 136 -2.59 -6.03 -5.34
CA TRP A 136 -1.59 -5.72 -4.31
C TRP A 136 -1.39 -4.21 -4.10
N THR A 137 -1.32 -3.42 -5.19
CA THR A 137 -1.20 -1.96 -5.09
C THR A 137 -2.45 -1.33 -4.44
N ALA A 138 -3.64 -1.85 -4.77
CA ALA A 138 -4.89 -1.41 -4.15
C ALA A 138 -4.94 -1.77 -2.66
N GLU A 139 -4.49 -2.96 -2.26
CA GLU A 139 -4.37 -3.37 -0.85
C GLU A 139 -3.39 -2.48 -0.09
N MET A 140 -2.25 -2.09 -0.68
CA MET A 140 -1.33 -1.12 -0.08
C MET A 140 -1.99 0.25 0.08
N PHE A 141 -2.79 0.69 -0.88
CA PHE A 141 -3.55 1.94 -0.77
C PHE A 141 -4.56 1.88 0.37
N LEU A 142 -5.30 0.79 0.51
CA LEU A 142 -6.21 0.55 1.65
C LEU A 142 -5.50 0.67 3.00
N MET A 143 -4.35 0.01 3.14
CA MET A 143 -3.60 -0.04 4.40
C MET A 143 -2.94 1.29 4.75
N PHE A 144 -2.19 1.87 3.80
CA PHE A 144 -1.31 3.01 4.07
C PHE A 144 -1.95 4.37 3.79
N ARG A 145 -3.00 4.43 2.95
CA ARG A 145 -3.67 5.69 2.62
C ARG A 145 -5.05 5.80 3.26
N LEU A 146 -5.86 4.74 3.22
CA LEU A 146 -7.18 4.73 3.83
C LEU A 146 -7.18 4.22 5.27
N HIS A 147 -6.04 3.76 5.79
CA HIS A 147 -5.87 3.24 7.14
C HIS A 147 -6.89 2.15 7.51
N ARG A 148 -7.28 1.33 6.50
CA ARG A 148 -8.18 0.20 6.73
C ARG A 148 -7.50 -0.82 7.66
N PRO A 149 -8.13 -1.17 8.79
CA PRO A 149 -7.47 -1.98 9.82
C PRO A 149 -7.40 -3.47 9.48
N ASP A 150 -8.21 -3.94 8.54
CA ASP A 150 -8.47 -5.39 8.37
C ASP A 150 -8.20 -5.91 6.95
N VAL A 151 -7.14 -5.44 6.32
CA VAL A 151 -6.67 -5.90 5.00
C VAL A 151 -5.63 -7.00 5.18
N LEU A 152 -5.71 -8.08 4.40
CA LEU A 152 -4.73 -9.17 4.36
C LEU A 152 -4.24 -9.39 2.93
N PRO A 153 -3.07 -8.86 2.55
CA PRO A 153 -2.51 -9.01 1.21
C PRO A 153 -1.88 -10.41 1.05
N VAL A 154 -2.72 -11.42 0.78
CA VAL A 154 -2.29 -12.82 0.69
C VAL A 154 -1.30 -13.11 -0.45
N GLY A 155 -1.24 -12.22 -1.45
CA GLY A 155 -0.28 -12.29 -2.56
C GLY A 155 1.04 -11.55 -2.28
N ASP A 156 1.20 -10.91 -1.12
CA ASP A 156 2.41 -10.20 -0.76
C ASP A 156 3.52 -11.17 -0.35
N LEU A 157 4.61 -11.19 -1.14
CA LEU A 157 5.73 -12.11 -0.91
C LEU A 157 6.44 -11.83 0.42
N GLY A 158 6.47 -10.58 0.87
CA GLY A 158 7.02 -10.19 2.16
C GLY A 158 6.22 -10.83 3.30
N ILE A 159 4.89 -10.68 3.27
CA ILE A 159 4.00 -11.31 4.27
C ILE A 159 4.13 -12.82 4.26
N VAL A 160 4.12 -13.44 3.08
CA VAL A 160 4.26 -14.89 2.94
C VAL A 160 5.56 -15.39 3.56
N LYS A 161 6.69 -14.70 3.30
CA LYS A 161 8.01 -15.03 3.87
C LYS A 161 8.07 -14.75 5.38
N ALA A 162 7.50 -13.63 5.82
CA ALA A 162 7.46 -13.27 7.24
C ALA A 162 6.68 -14.31 8.05
N VAL A 163 5.53 -14.74 7.54
CA VAL A 163 4.73 -15.81 8.17
C VAL A 163 5.50 -17.13 8.19
N GLN A 164 6.12 -17.52 7.07
CA GLN A 164 6.94 -18.73 7.06
C GLN A 164 7.99 -18.72 8.17
N ARG A 165 8.73 -17.61 8.28
CA ARG A 165 9.81 -17.45 9.27
C ARG A 165 9.27 -17.40 10.70
N ALA A 166 8.31 -16.52 10.97
CA ALA A 166 7.81 -16.26 12.31
C ALA A 166 7.07 -17.46 12.92
N TYR A 167 6.37 -18.25 12.08
CA TYR A 167 5.64 -19.44 12.52
C TYR A 167 6.41 -20.76 12.31
N GLY A 168 7.69 -20.72 11.97
CA GLY A 168 8.55 -21.90 11.82
C GLY A 168 8.09 -22.88 10.74
N MET A 169 7.46 -22.39 9.67
CA MET A 169 6.92 -23.25 8.62
C MET A 169 8.03 -23.74 7.68
N ARG A 170 8.01 -25.05 7.34
CA ARG A 170 8.99 -25.63 6.41
C ARG A 170 8.84 -25.10 4.98
N LYS A 171 7.61 -24.78 4.54
CA LYS A 171 7.29 -24.27 3.20
C LYS A 171 6.54 -22.94 3.32
N LEU A 172 6.59 -22.13 2.27
CA LEU A 172 5.77 -20.92 2.16
C LEU A 172 4.29 -21.31 2.32
N PRO A 173 3.50 -20.55 3.10
CA PRO A 173 2.07 -20.79 3.21
C PRO A 173 1.39 -20.51 1.86
N THR A 174 0.40 -21.33 1.52
CA THR A 174 -0.51 -21.01 0.40
C THR A 174 -1.43 -19.84 0.78
N PRO A 175 -2.06 -19.15 -0.19
CA PRO A 175 -3.05 -18.10 0.10
C PRO A 175 -4.15 -18.56 1.05
N GLU A 176 -4.67 -19.77 0.89
CA GLU A 176 -5.73 -20.34 1.74
C GLU A 176 -5.23 -20.56 3.18
N ARG A 177 -4.01 -21.06 3.33
CA ARG A 177 -3.39 -21.26 4.64
C ARG A 177 -3.13 -19.92 5.34
N LEU A 178 -2.67 -18.91 4.60
CA LEU A 178 -2.45 -17.57 5.11
C LEU A 178 -3.77 -16.91 5.50
N THR A 179 -4.82 -17.05 4.68
CA THR A 179 -6.17 -16.56 5.00
C THR A 179 -6.68 -17.19 6.29
N LYS A 180 -6.57 -18.52 6.42
CA LYS A 180 -7.01 -19.25 7.64
C LYS A 180 -6.24 -18.79 8.88
N LEU A 181 -4.93 -18.61 8.76
CA LEU A 181 -4.11 -18.07 9.86
C LEU A 181 -4.55 -16.63 10.22
N GLY A 182 -4.82 -15.79 9.22
CA GLY A 182 -5.22 -14.40 9.39
C GLY A 182 -6.60 -14.20 10.03
N GLU A 183 -7.45 -15.23 10.13
CA GLU A 183 -8.75 -15.10 10.79
C GLU A 183 -8.64 -14.73 12.28
N GLN A 184 -7.64 -15.25 12.97
CA GLN A 184 -7.39 -14.89 14.38
C GLN A 184 -6.94 -13.45 14.58
N TRP A 185 -6.43 -12.77 13.52
CA TRP A 185 -5.98 -11.38 13.57
C TRP A 185 -7.11 -10.36 13.38
N ARG A 186 -8.30 -10.81 12.95
CA ARG A 186 -9.45 -9.92 12.77
C ARG A 186 -9.83 -9.20 14.07
N PRO A 187 -10.25 -7.93 13.98
CA PRO A 187 -10.39 -7.09 12.78
C PRO A 187 -9.14 -6.21 12.51
N TYR A 188 -7.94 -6.70 12.81
CA TYR A 188 -6.70 -5.92 12.73
C TYR A 188 -5.61 -6.58 11.89
N ARG A 189 -6.02 -7.23 10.76
CA ARG A 189 -5.08 -7.94 9.87
C ARG A 189 -4.02 -7.03 9.27
N SER A 190 -4.33 -5.75 8.96
CA SER A 190 -3.35 -4.77 8.51
C SER A 190 -2.25 -4.52 9.54
N VAL A 191 -2.64 -4.44 10.82
CA VAL A 191 -1.69 -4.23 11.92
C VAL A 191 -0.80 -5.46 12.10
N ALA A 192 -1.37 -6.67 12.02
CA ALA A 192 -0.60 -7.91 12.04
C ALA A 192 0.41 -7.97 10.89
N CYS A 193 -0.01 -7.60 9.67
CA CYS A 193 0.86 -7.54 8.50
C CYS A 193 2.02 -6.54 8.69
N TRP A 194 1.77 -5.39 9.31
CA TRP A 194 2.83 -4.43 9.58
C TRP A 194 3.93 -5.02 10.49
N TYR A 195 3.56 -5.70 11.57
CA TYR A 195 4.54 -6.36 12.46
C TYR A 195 5.27 -7.50 11.76
N LEU A 196 4.59 -8.24 10.89
CA LEU A 196 5.22 -9.27 10.08
C LEU A 196 6.24 -8.69 9.10
N TRP A 197 5.94 -7.58 8.42
CA TRP A 197 6.94 -6.88 7.58
C TRP A 197 8.11 -6.37 8.41
N ALA A 198 7.86 -5.72 9.55
CA ALA A 198 8.90 -5.21 10.44
C ALA A 198 9.88 -6.32 10.86
N SER A 199 9.41 -7.55 11.05
CA SER A 199 10.25 -8.70 11.39
C SER A 199 11.24 -9.13 10.28
N LEU A 200 11.09 -8.61 9.05
CA LEU A 200 12.02 -8.86 7.94
C LEU A 200 13.15 -7.84 7.88
N ASP A 201 12.94 -6.64 8.42
CA ASP A 201 13.89 -5.51 8.32
C ASP A 201 15.03 -5.59 9.35
N ASN A 202 14.94 -6.49 10.33
CA ASN A 202 15.98 -6.71 11.34
C ASN A 202 17.09 -7.64 10.80
N LYS A 203 17.96 -7.09 9.92
CA LYS A 203 19.29 -7.65 9.61
C LYS A 203 20.34 -6.56 9.45
#